data_a039b4b004bd0b81b2c5db79df23fb63
#
_entry.id   a039b4b004bd0b81b2c5db79df23fb63
#
_cell.length_a   1.000
_cell.length_b   1.000
_cell.length_c   1.000
_cell.angle_alpha   90.00
_cell.angle_beta   90.00
_cell.angle_gamma   90.00
#
_symmetry.space_group_name_H-M   'P 1'
#
loop_
_entity.id
_entity.type
_entity.pdbx_description
1 polymer ?
#
loop_
_entity_poly.entity_id
_entity_poly.type
_entity_poly.pdbx_seq_one_letter_code
_entity_poly.pdbx_strand_id
1 'polypeptide(L)'
;TGQSDIAELVPDIIDELQKAGESILQEELDRARAQYRAGLIMSAESPASRASQIARQLLLFGRPIAKEELMDRLAALTVERLTDLSSRLFLTRPTLTAVGPVGTLAPYETILDALSGHQTSARKLAV
;
A
#
# COMPACT_ATOMS: atom_id res chain seq x y z
N THR A 1 3.75 -11.23 18.06
CA THR A 1 2.30 -11.08 18.29
C THR A 1 1.78 -12.38 18.86
N GLY A 2 1.12 -12.35 20.03
CA GLY A 2 0.53 -13.54 20.67
C GLY A 2 -0.81 -13.92 20.03
N GLN A 3 -1.36 -15.08 20.41
CA GLN A 3 -2.65 -15.55 19.89
C GLN A 3 -3.83 -14.62 20.25
N SER A 4 -3.76 -13.95 21.41
CA SER A 4 -4.73 -12.96 21.86
C SER A 4 -4.71 -11.67 21.02
N ASP A 5 -3.58 -11.35 20.42
CA ASP A 5 -3.38 -10.08 19.72
C ASP A 5 -3.90 -10.11 18.27
N ILE A 6 -4.13 -11.29 17.68
CA ILE A 6 -4.66 -11.40 16.30
C ILE A 6 -6.10 -10.90 16.19
N ALA A 7 -6.91 -11.11 17.22
CA ALA A 7 -8.30 -10.64 17.24
C ALA A 7 -8.38 -9.11 17.22
N GLU A 8 -7.39 -8.42 17.79
CA GLU A 8 -7.30 -6.95 17.82
C GLU A 8 -6.53 -6.42 16.60
N LEU A 9 -5.49 -7.14 16.15
CA LEU A 9 -4.64 -6.71 15.05
C LEU A 9 -5.38 -6.58 13.72
N VAL A 10 -6.30 -7.49 13.42
CA VAL A 10 -7.03 -7.47 12.12
C VAL A 10 -7.96 -6.26 12.00
N PRO A 11 -8.77 -5.91 13.00
CA PRO A 11 -9.51 -4.65 13.01
C PRO A 11 -8.62 -3.41 12.82
N ASP A 12 -7.49 -3.33 13.54
CA ASP A 12 -6.55 -2.20 13.43
C ASP A 12 -5.99 -2.07 12.00
N ILE A 13 -5.63 -3.19 11.36
CA ILE A 13 -5.16 -3.20 9.97
C ILE A 13 -6.27 -2.72 9.03
N ILE A 14 -7.51 -3.17 9.22
CA ILE A 14 -8.65 -2.76 8.41
C ILE A 14 -8.87 -1.25 8.56
N ASP A 15 -8.85 -0.74 9.77
CA ASP A 15 -8.99 0.70 10.07
C ASP A 15 -7.91 1.54 9.38
N GLU A 16 -6.64 1.11 9.43
CA GLU A 16 -5.54 1.82 8.79
C GLU A 16 -5.65 1.78 7.25
N LEU A 17 -6.07 0.65 6.67
CA LEU A 17 -6.31 0.54 5.25
C LEU A 17 -7.47 1.46 4.79
N GLN A 18 -8.53 1.55 5.58
CA GLN A 18 -9.67 2.42 5.30
C GLN A 18 -9.28 3.90 5.37
N LYS A 19 -8.55 4.31 6.41
CA LYS A 19 -8.01 5.67 6.54
C LYS A 19 -7.13 6.05 5.34
N ALA A 20 -6.26 5.13 4.88
CA ALA A 20 -5.44 5.34 3.69
C ALA A 20 -6.27 5.48 2.40
N GLY A 21 -7.49 4.92 2.36
CA GLY A 21 -8.43 5.08 1.25
C GLY A 21 -9.20 6.40 1.27
N GLU A 22 -9.38 7.00 2.46
CA GLU A 22 -10.23 8.18 2.65
C GLU A 22 -9.45 9.49 2.67
N SER A 23 -8.31 9.50 3.36
CA SER A 23 -7.53 10.73 3.55
C SER A 23 -6.04 10.46 3.73
N ILE A 24 -5.26 10.88 2.76
CA ILE A 24 -3.80 10.93 2.86
C ILE A 24 -3.41 12.38 3.10
N LEU A 25 -2.62 12.65 4.14
CA LEU A 25 -2.16 13.99 4.43
C LEU A 25 -0.96 14.36 3.53
N GLN A 26 -0.86 15.64 3.16
CA GLN A 26 0.28 16.14 2.38
C GLN A 26 1.62 15.86 3.07
N GLU A 27 1.67 15.98 4.40
CA GLU A 27 2.86 15.70 5.20
C GLU A 27 3.29 14.22 5.13
N GLU A 28 2.33 13.30 5.04
CA GLU A 28 2.60 11.87 4.88
C GLU A 28 3.19 11.57 3.51
N LEU A 29 2.62 12.17 2.46
CA LEU A 29 3.15 12.08 1.10
C LEU A 29 4.58 12.64 1.03
N ASP A 30 4.84 13.78 1.63
CA ASP A 30 6.17 14.42 1.59
C ASP A 30 7.21 13.59 2.36
N ARG A 31 6.82 13.01 3.50
CA ARG A 31 7.66 12.08 4.26
C ARG A 31 7.96 10.81 3.46
N ALA A 32 6.93 10.21 2.86
CA ALA A 32 7.08 9.02 2.03
C ALA A 32 7.98 9.28 0.81
N ARG A 33 7.83 10.44 0.15
CA ARG A 33 8.72 10.88 -0.94
C ARG A 33 10.17 10.98 -0.49
N ALA A 34 10.43 11.61 0.66
CA ALA A 34 11.78 11.75 1.19
C ALA A 34 12.41 10.38 1.49
N GLN A 35 11.67 9.49 2.13
CA GLN A 35 12.12 8.12 2.42
C GLN A 35 12.39 7.32 1.15
N TYR A 36 11.49 7.36 0.18
CA TYR A 36 11.66 6.63 -1.08
C TYR A 36 12.86 7.16 -1.88
N ARG A 37 13.03 8.48 -1.93
CA ARG A 37 14.19 9.13 -2.56
C ARG A 37 15.49 8.69 -1.93
N ALA A 38 15.58 8.70 -0.60
CA ALA A 38 16.75 8.21 0.12
C ALA A 38 17.02 6.73 -0.17
N GLY A 39 16.00 5.89 -0.15
CA GLY A 39 16.09 4.47 -0.47
C GLY A 39 16.60 4.21 -1.90
N LEU A 40 16.14 4.98 -2.89
CA LEU A 40 16.62 4.88 -4.28
C LEU A 40 18.11 5.22 -4.40
N ILE A 41 18.59 6.23 -3.65
CA ILE A 41 20.00 6.62 -3.66
C ILE A 41 20.84 5.52 -3.01
N MET A 42 20.46 5.06 -1.82
CA MET A 42 21.19 4.03 -1.09
C MET A 42 21.21 2.68 -1.83
N SER A 43 20.09 2.29 -2.46
CA SER A 43 20.01 1.03 -3.21
C SER A 43 20.93 1.02 -4.45
N ALA A 44 21.23 2.19 -5.00
CA ALA A 44 22.13 2.33 -6.16
C ALA A 44 23.61 2.06 -5.83
N GLU A 45 23.99 2.11 -4.54
CA GLU A 45 25.36 1.83 -4.10
C GLU A 45 25.69 0.32 -4.12
N SER A 46 24.68 -0.55 -4.08
CA SER A 46 24.85 -2.01 -4.14
C SER A 46 24.70 -2.52 -5.57
N PRO A 47 25.76 -3.11 -6.18
CA PRO A 47 25.66 -3.70 -7.53
C PRO A 47 24.61 -4.78 -7.63
N ALA A 48 24.44 -5.61 -6.61
CA ALA A 48 23.44 -6.67 -6.57
C ALA A 48 22.01 -6.11 -6.54
N SER A 49 21.76 -5.08 -5.72
CA SER A 49 20.47 -4.39 -5.67
C SER A 49 20.14 -3.73 -7.01
N ARG A 50 21.13 -3.09 -7.63
CA ARG A 50 20.99 -2.45 -8.94
C ARG A 50 20.67 -3.47 -10.04
N ALA A 51 21.38 -4.60 -10.07
CA ALA A 51 21.12 -5.67 -11.04
C ALA A 51 19.70 -6.25 -10.86
N SER A 52 19.28 -6.52 -9.63
CA SER A 52 17.93 -7.00 -9.31
C SER A 52 16.85 -5.99 -9.72
N GLN A 53 17.08 -4.70 -9.50
CA GLN A 53 16.17 -3.62 -9.90
C GLN A 53 16.01 -3.58 -11.43
N ILE A 54 17.12 -3.62 -12.18
CA ILE A 54 17.11 -3.62 -13.64
C ILE A 54 16.38 -4.85 -14.18
N ALA A 55 16.67 -6.04 -13.65
CA ALA A 55 16.01 -7.26 -14.04
C ALA A 55 14.49 -7.18 -13.83
N ARG A 56 14.05 -6.68 -12.67
CA ARG A 56 12.63 -6.49 -12.37
C ARG A 56 11.98 -5.47 -13.31
N GLN A 57 12.67 -4.36 -13.61
CA GLN A 57 12.16 -3.35 -14.54
C GLN A 57 12.01 -3.91 -15.96
N LEU A 58 12.97 -4.71 -16.41
CA LEU A 58 12.87 -5.40 -17.71
C LEU A 58 11.68 -6.37 -17.76
N LEU A 59 11.47 -7.15 -16.71
CA LEU A 59 10.35 -8.09 -16.64
C LEU A 59 8.98 -7.40 -16.61
N LEU A 60 8.85 -6.28 -15.89
CA LEU A 60 7.57 -5.60 -15.69
C LEU A 60 7.27 -4.56 -16.79
N PHE A 61 8.28 -3.88 -17.30
CA PHE A 61 8.12 -2.72 -18.17
C PHE A 61 8.80 -2.89 -19.54
N GLY A 62 9.49 -4.01 -19.77
CA GLY A 62 10.25 -4.26 -21.01
C GLY A 62 11.49 -3.39 -21.21
N ARG A 63 11.81 -2.50 -20.23
CA ARG A 63 12.97 -1.59 -20.28
C ARG A 63 13.46 -1.21 -18.90
N PRO A 64 14.73 -0.84 -18.75
CA PRO A 64 15.18 -0.15 -17.56
C PRO A 64 14.58 1.25 -17.49
N ILE A 65 14.29 1.70 -16.29
CA ILE A 65 13.79 3.05 -16.03
C ILE A 65 14.94 3.90 -15.48
N ALA A 66 15.22 5.03 -16.12
CA ALA A 66 16.24 5.95 -15.67
C ALA A 66 15.91 6.50 -14.27
N LYS A 67 16.95 6.78 -13.48
CA LYS A 67 16.78 7.32 -12.12
C LYS A 67 16.04 8.65 -12.15
N GLU A 68 16.35 9.49 -13.11
CA GLU A 68 15.71 10.78 -13.33
C GLU A 68 14.22 10.62 -13.58
N GLU A 69 13.83 9.68 -14.45
CA GLU A 69 12.41 9.36 -14.70
C GLU A 69 11.68 8.90 -13.43
N LEU A 70 12.33 8.09 -12.58
CA LEU A 70 11.75 7.68 -11.30
C LEU A 70 11.57 8.86 -10.35
N MET A 71 12.54 9.78 -10.30
CA MET A 71 12.46 10.99 -9.48
C MET A 71 11.36 11.93 -9.96
N ASP A 72 11.20 12.12 -11.26
CA ASP A 72 10.15 12.94 -11.85
C ASP A 72 8.76 12.36 -11.57
N ARG A 73 8.60 11.05 -11.73
CA ARG A 73 7.34 10.35 -11.39
C ARG A 73 7.00 10.49 -9.90
N LEU A 74 8.00 10.36 -9.02
CA LEU A 74 7.83 10.54 -7.59
C LEU A 74 7.42 11.98 -7.24
N ALA A 75 8.03 12.96 -7.89
CA ALA A 75 7.69 14.37 -7.69
C ALA A 75 6.28 14.71 -8.18
N ALA A 76 5.83 14.05 -9.25
CA ALA A 76 4.51 14.25 -9.84
C ALA A 76 3.35 13.55 -9.10
N LEU A 77 3.63 12.76 -8.05
CA LEU A 77 2.58 12.18 -7.22
C LEU A 77 1.83 13.30 -6.47
N THR A 78 0.52 13.18 -6.37
CA THR A 78 -0.30 14.07 -5.56
C THR A 78 -1.14 13.27 -4.58
N VAL A 79 -1.65 13.91 -3.54
CA VAL A 79 -2.54 13.29 -2.56
C VAL A 79 -3.76 12.71 -3.26
N GLU A 80 -4.37 13.45 -4.18
CA GLU A 80 -5.58 13.03 -4.92
C GLU A 80 -5.32 11.74 -5.71
N ARG A 81 -4.16 11.65 -6.38
CA ARG A 81 -3.78 10.44 -7.14
C ARG A 81 -3.58 9.23 -6.24
N LEU A 82 -3.01 9.43 -5.06
CA LEU A 82 -2.83 8.35 -4.10
C LEU A 82 -4.14 7.90 -3.49
N THR A 83 -5.01 8.83 -3.11
CA THR A 83 -6.35 8.53 -2.59
C THR A 83 -7.20 7.79 -3.62
N ASP A 84 -7.20 8.25 -4.90
CA ASP A 84 -7.89 7.55 -5.99
C ASP A 84 -7.33 6.12 -6.20
N LEU A 85 -6.02 5.96 -6.15
CA LEU A 85 -5.40 4.63 -6.26
C LEU A 85 -5.77 3.73 -5.09
N SER A 86 -5.70 4.23 -3.85
CA SER A 86 -6.04 3.49 -2.64
C SER A 86 -7.50 3.04 -2.68
N SER A 87 -8.43 3.93 -3.00
CA SER A 87 -9.86 3.60 -3.10
C SER A 87 -10.12 2.51 -4.15
N ARG A 88 -9.44 2.56 -5.30
CA ARG A 88 -9.56 1.51 -6.34
C ARG A 88 -8.96 0.17 -5.91
N LEU A 89 -7.84 0.18 -5.20
CA LEU A 89 -7.20 -1.04 -4.69
C LEU A 89 -8.12 -1.76 -3.69
N PHE A 90 -8.74 -1.02 -2.79
CA PHE A 90 -9.61 -1.60 -1.77
C PHE A 90 -10.98 -2.05 -2.32
N LEU A 91 -11.33 -1.68 -3.56
CA LEU A 91 -12.49 -2.26 -4.27
C LEU A 91 -12.24 -3.69 -4.76
N THR A 92 -10.99 -4.13 -4.81
CA THR A 92 -10.65 -5.47 -5.27
C THR A 92 -10.70 -6.47 -4.11
N ARG A 93 -11.09 -7.71 -4.40
CA ARG A 93 -11.10 -8.77 -3.39
C ARG A 93 -9.67 -9.09 -2.95
N PRO A 94 -9.31 -8.89 -1.66
CA PRO A 94 -7.96 -9.11 -1.18
C PRO A 94 -7.63 -10.60 -1.08
N THR A 95 -6.34 -10.94 -1.15
CA THR A 95 -5.83 -12.25 -0.77
C THR A 95 -5.28 -12.16 0.64
N LEU A 96 -5.79 -13.02 1.54
CA LEU A 96 -5.33 -13.10 2.93
C LEU A 96 -4.46 -14.35 3.10
N THR A 97 -3.28 -14.16 3.68
CA THR A 97 -2.42 -15.25 4.14
C THR A 97 -1.95 -14.94 5.56
N ALA A 98 -2.13 -15.89 6.46
CA ALA A 98 -1.68 -15.78 7.84
C ALA A 98 -0.91 -17.03 8.26
N VAL A 99 0.22 -16.85 8.93
CA VAL A 99 1.09 -17.92 9.43
C VAL A 99 1.40 -17.67 10.90
N GLY A 100 1.15 -18.68 11.75
CA GLY A 100 1.37 -18.59 13.19
C GLY A 100 0.17 -19.08 14.00
N PRO A 101 -0.03 -18.62 15.23
CA PRO A 101 -1.16 -19.01 16.08
C PRO A 101 -2.45 -18.30 15.64
N VAL A 102 -3.03 -18.75 14.54
CA VAL A 102 -4.18 -18.12 13.86
C VAL A 102 -5.55 -18.61 14.36
N GLY A 103 -5.61 -19.31 15.49
CA GLY A 103 -6.86 -19.92 15.99
C GLY A 103 -8.00 -18.94 16.31
N THR A 104 -7.67 -17.67 16.57
CA THR A 104 -8.63 -16.58 16.84
C THR A 104 -8.79 -15.61 15.66
N LEU A 105 -8.22 -15.94 14.49
CA LEU A 105 -8.39 -15.12 13.29
C LEU A 105 -9.86 -15.17 12.85
N ALA A 106 -10.45 -14.01 12.60
CA ALA A 106 -11.80 -13.90 12.07
C ALA A 106 -11.91 -14.61 10.70
N PRO A 107 -13.08 -15.20 10.39
CA PRO A 107 -13.32 -15.78 9.07
C PRO A 107 -13.05 -14.77 7.95
N TYR A 108 -12.52 -15.25 6.82
CA TYR A 108 -12.17 -14.40 5.68
C TYR A 108 -13.33 -13.52 5.20
N GLU A 109 -14.56 -14.07 5.15
CA GLU A 109 -15.73 -13.31 4.72
C GLU A 109 -16.07 -12.16 5.69
N THR A 110 -15.86 -12.35 7.00
CA THR A 110 -16.03 -11.27 8.00
C THR A 110 -15.04 -10.15 7.77
N ILE A 111 -13.78 -10.49 7.45
CA ILE A 111 -12.72 -9.52 7.14
C ILE A 111 -13.05 -8.78 5.83
N LEU A 112 -13.53 -9.51 4.84
CA LEU A 112 -13.94 -8.94 3.54
C LEU A 112 -15.11 -7.96 3.70
N ASP A 113 -16.12 -8.34 4.47
CA ASP A 113 -17.30 -7.50 4.75
C ASP A 113 -16.89 -6.22 5.50
N ALA A 114 -15.99 -6.33 6.46
CA ALA A 114 -15.48 -5.18 7.19
C ALA A 114 -14.69 -4.21 6.27
N LEU A 115 -13.86 -4.74 5.37
CA LEU A 115 -13.16 -3.92 4.35
C LEU A 115 -14.12 -3.25 3.37
N SER A 116 -15.22 -3.93 3.01
CA SER A 116 -16.20 -3.46 2.01
C SER A 116 -17.25 -2.53 2.61
N GLY A 117 -17.60 -2.71 3.87
CA GLY A 117 -18.77 -2.07 4.52
C GLY A 117 -18.65 -0.55 4.67
N HIS A 118 -17.46 -0.02 4.78
CA HIS A 118 -17.24 1.44 4.87
C HIS A 118 -17.41 2.17 3.54
N GLN A 119 -17.18 1.48 2.42
CA GLN A 119 -17.27 2.08 1.08
C GLN A 119 -18.71 2.40 0.66
N THR A 120 -19.69 1.71 1.24
CA THR A 120 -21.11 1.98 1.01
C THR A 120 -21.52 3.32 1.65
N SER A 121 -20.89 3.72 2.75
CA SER A 121 -21.14 5.00 3.44
C SER A 121 -20.57 6.20 2.69
N ALA A 122 -19.34 6.10 2.18
CA ALA A 122 -18.67 7.17 1.43
C ALA A 122 -19.37 7.46 0.10
N ARG A 123 -19.89 6.43 -0.57
CA ARG A 123 -20.63 6.58 -1.84
C ARG A 123 -22.02 7.22 -1.67
N LYS A 124 -22.61 7.17 -0.48
CA LYS A 124 -23.90 7.83 -0.17
C LYS A 124 -23.77 9.33 0.12
N LEU A 125 -22.57 9.82 0.45
CA LEU A 125 -22.29 11.24 0.75
C LEU A 125 -21.81 12.02 -0.50
N ALA A 126 -21.58 11.36 -1.62
CA ALA A 126 -21.07 11.95 -2.87
C ALA A 126 -22.13 12.04 -3.99
N VAL A 127 -23.44 12.00 -3.64
CA VAL A 127 -24.57 12.20 -4.58
C VAL A 127 -25.36 13.46 -4.20
#